data_6f71738551b32d885b97a48639f84b7a
#
_entry.id   6f71738551b32d885b97a48639f84b7a
#
_cell.length_a   1.000
_cell.length_b   1.000
_cell.length_c   1.000
_cell.angle_alpha   90.00
_cell.angle_beta   90.00
_cell.angle_gamma   90.00
#
_symmetry.space_group_name_H-M   'P 1'
#
loop_
_entity.id
_entity.type
_entity.pdbx_description
1 polymer ?
#
loop_
_entity_poly.entity_id
_entity_poly.type
_entity_poly.pdbx_seq_one_letter_code
_entity_poly.pdbx_strand_id
1 'polypeptide(L)'
;MGQYYYGVYLDVSGAVVGWMCPFFAGMKLMEHSYIGNEFVSTFEWELTPEGCFHKSSVVWTGDYADLEPDKKRNLYHICKNSKELEIVGGADIKSTINYQYLVNHTTRQFVNKSKIPKDSDGLRIHPLPLLTCEGNKRGGGDFYGGSTLIGSWARDVISAEKSAPEGFTELAFDVRED
;
A
#
# COMPACT_ATOMS: atom_id res chain seq x y z
N MET A 1 13.18 -4.09 17.01
CA MET A 1 13.01 -2.69 16.57
C MET A 1 12.02 -2.71 15.41
N GLY A 2 11.00 -1.86 15.46
CA GLY A 2 10.03 -1.75 14.37
C GLY A 2 10.64 -1.10 13.13
N GLN A 3 10.07 -1.39 11.98
CA GLN A 3 10.42 -0.80 10.70
C GLN A 3 9.42 0.30 10.35
N TYR A 4 9.91 1.42 9.82
CA TYR A 4 9.09 2.55 9.40
C TYR A 4 8.85 2.52 7.89
N TYR A 5 7.66 2.93 7.46
CA TYR A 5 7.24 2.81 6.07
C TYR A 5 6.76 4.13 5.49
N TYR A 6 6.98 4.29 4.18
CA TYR A 6 6.37 5.32 3.34
C TYR A 6 5.61 4.67 2.19
N GLY A 7 4.46 5.24 1.83
CA GLY A 7 3.78 4.89 0.57
C GLY A 7 4.40 5.67 -0.59
N VAL A 8 4.76 4.98 -1.68
CA VAL A 8 5.47 5.57 -2.81
C VAL A 8 4.81 5.16 -4.12
N TYR A 9 4.62 6.15 -5.02
CA TYR A 9 4.21 5.94 -6.41
C TYR A 9 5.43 6.03 -7.33
N LEU A 10 5.53 5.09 -8.24
CA LEU A 10 6.60 5.01 -9.22
C LEU A 10 6.02 5.13 -10.64
N ASP A 11 6.82 5.73 -11.53
CA ASP A 11 6.52 5.70 -12.95
C ASP A 11 6.97 4.38 -13.61
N VAL A 12 6.77 4.29 -14.92
CA VAL A 12 7.13 3.09 -15.71
C VAL A 12 8.64 2.79 -15.72
N SER A 13 9.48 3.76 -15.39
CA SER A 13 10.93 3.58 -15.26
C SER A 13 11.36 3.15 -13.85
N GLY A 14 10.43 3.11 -12.89
CA GLY A 14 10.70 2.88 -11.47
C GLY A 14 11.18 4.13 -10.72
N ALA A 15 11.08 5.33 -11.32
CA ALA A 15 11.39 6.58 -10.65
C ALA A 15 10.24 7.03 -9.75
N VAL A 16 10.57 7.65 -8.61
CA VAL A 16 9.58 8.19 -7.67
C VAL A 16 8.90 9.41 -8.29
N VAL A 17 7.57 9.36 -8.40
CA VAL A 17 6.72 10.46 -8.87
C VAL A 17 5.90 11.11 -7.76
N GLY A 18 5.81 10.45 -6.62
CA GLY A 18 5.18 10.98 -5.40
C GLY A 18 5.33 10.01 -4.24
N TRP A 19 5.24 10.52 -3.02
CA TRP A 19 5.28 9.71 -1.81
C TRP A 19 4.54 10.39 -0.67
N MET A 20 4.14 9.60 0.32
CA MET A 20 3.44 10.07 1.51
C MET A 20 4.04 9.46 2.76
N CYS A 21 4.12 10.27 3.83
CA CYS A 21 4.58 9.88 5.15
C CYS A 21 3.40 9.65 6.10
N PRO A 22 3.27 8.50 6.77
CA PRO A 22 2.19 8.24 7.74
C PRO A 22 2.46 8.81 9.14
N PHE A 23 3.19 9.92 9.26
CA PHE A 23 3.70 10.43 10.54
C PHE A 23 2.64 10.49 11.66
N PHE A 24 1.43 10.94 11.36
CA PHE A 24 0.34 11.04 12.36
C PHE A 24 -0.56 9.79 12.43
N ALA A 25 -0.45 8.87 11.49
CA ALA A 25 -1.21 7.61 11.46
C ALA A 25 -0.42 6.42 12.01
N GLY A 26 0.82 6.66 12.46
CA GLY A 26 1.77 5.63 12.89
C GLY A 26 2.74 5.23 11.77
N MET A 27 4.02 5.13 12.11
CA MET A 27 5.09 4.90 11.13
C MET A 27 5.30 3.43 10.79
N LYS A 28 4.87 2.53 11.66
CA LYS A 28 5.02 1.09 11.47
C LYS A 28 3.86 0.53 10.64
N LEU A 29 4.12 -0.55 9.91
CA LEU A 29 3.15 -1.12 8.97
C LEU A 29 1.78 -1.36 9.60
N MET A 30 1.73 -2.04 10.74
CA MET A 30 0.47 -2.41 11.39
C MET A 30 -0.18 -1.28 12.21
N GLU A 31 0.48 -0.14 12.39
CA GLU A 31 -0.12 1.02 13.04
C GLU A 31 -1.14 1.73 12.14
N HIS A 32 -0.96 1.67 10.81
CA HIS A 32 -1.83 2.35 9.85
C HIS A 32 -2.55 1.44 8.84
N SER A 33 -2.21 0.15 8.76
CA SER A 33 -2.73 -0.75 7.72
C SER A 33 -4.14 -1.25 7.98
N TYR A 34 -5.09 -0.35 8.22
CA TYR A 34 -6.50 -0.71 8.47
C TYR A 34 -7.45 0.02 7.51
N ILE A 35 -8.52 -0.67 7.11
CA ILE A 35 -9.58 -0.05 6.32
C ILE A 35 -10.24 1.05 7.16
N GLY A 36 -10.29 2.27 6.61
CA GLY A 36 -10.76 3.46 7.32
C GLY A 36 -9.65 4.32 7.93
N ASN A 37 -8.38 3.87 7.88
CA ASN A 37 -7.26 4.73 8.24
C ASN A 37 -7.12 5.88 7.24
N GLU A 38 -6.99 7.11 7.72
CA GLU A 38 -6.96 8.33 6.89
C GLU A 38 -5.78 8.36 5.92
N PHE A 39 -4.60 7.96 6.39
CA PHE A 39 -3.41 7.91 5.55
C PHE A 39 -3.58 6.93 4.39
N VAL A 40 -3.98 5.69 4.69
CA VAL A 40 -4.15 4.66 3.66
C VAL A 40 -5.28 5.02 2.70
N SER A 41 -6.37 5.60 3.22
CA SER A 41 -7.50 6.06 2.38
C SER A 41 -7.09 7.20 1.44
N THR A 42 -6.28 8.15 1.91
CA THR A 42 -5.76 9.25 1.08
C THR A 42 -4.81 8.71 0.00
N PHE A 43 -3.90 7.80 0.36
CA PHE A 43 -3.03 7.16 -0.60
C PHE A 43 -3.83 6.35 -1.64
N GLU A 44 -4.79 5.55 -1.20
CA GLU A 44 -5.64 4.76 -2.11
C GLU A 44 -6.49 5.64 -3.03
N TRP A 45 -6.95 6.82 -2.55
CA TRP A 45 -7.71 7.75 -3.39
C TRP A 45 -6.95 8.15 -4.65
N GLU A 46 -5.66 8.41 -4.53
CA GLU A 46 -4.83 8.79 -5.67
C GLU A 46 -4.69 7.66 -6.73
N LEU A 47 -4.98 6.43 -6.35
CA LEU A 47 -5.02 5.26 -7.25
C LEU A 47 -6.38 5.04 -7.92
N THR A 48 -7.40 5.85 -7.57
CA THR A 48 -8.71 5.80 -8.22
C THR A 48 -8.67 6.49 -9.60
N PRO A 49 -9.67 6.27 -10.48
CA PRO A 49 -9.78 7.00 -11.73
C PRO A 49 -9.86 8.54 -11.58
N GLU A 50 -10.27 9.03 -10.41
CA GLU A 50 -10.33 10.45 -10.09
C GLU A 50 -9.04 10.99 -9.46
N GLY A 51 -8.10 10.11 -9.07
CA GLY A 51 -6.81 10.47 -8.49
C GLY A 51 -5.73 10.74 -9.52
N CYS A 52 -4.58 11.22 -9.05
CA CYS A 52 -3.45 11.59 -9.93
C CYS A 52 -2.56 10.41 -10.33
N PHE A 53 -2.64 9.28 -9.60
CA PHE A 53 -1.75 8.12 -9.75
C PHE A 53 -2.50 6.83 -10.13
N HIS A 54 -3.66 6.98 -10.79
CA HIS A 54 -4.41 5.83 -11.30
C HIS A 54 -3.51 4.94 -12.17
N LYS A 55 -3.44 3.66 -11.83
CA LYS A 55 -2.57 2.67 -12.51
C LYS A 55 -1.07 3.03 -12.47
N SER A 56 -0.60 3.53 -11.36
CA SER A 56 0.84 3.67 -11.09
C SER A 56 1.40 2.43 -10.40
N SER A 57 2.70 2.23 -10.54
CA SER A 57 3.40 1.25 -9.70
C SER A 57 3.48 1.74 -8.27
N VAL A 58 3.25 0.85 -7.31
CA VAL A 58 3.16 1.18 -5.88
C VAL A 58 4.13 0.35 -5.08
N VAL A 59 4.76 0.98 -4.11
CA VAL A 59 5.55 0.30 -3.09
C VAL A 59 5.38 0.96 -1.73
N TRP A 60 5.15 0.15 -0.70
CA TRP A 60 5.22 0.55 0.70
C TRP A 60 6.63 0.26 1.19
N THR A 61 7.53 1.25 1.08
CA THR A 61 8.96 1.03 1.31
C THR A 61 9.34 1.19 2.77
N GLY A 62 10.01 0.20 3.32
CA GLY A 62 10.55 0.23 4.68
C GLY A 62 11.96 0.83 4.75
N ASP A 63 12.31 1.40 5.91
CA ASP A 63 13.63 1.98 6.16
C ASP A 63 14.77 0.94 6.15
N TYR A 64 14.44 -0.34 6.31
CA TYR A 64 15.36 -1.48 6.18
C TYR A 64 15.22 -2.26 4.86
N ALA A 65 14.53 -1.71 3.87
CA ALA A 65 14.45 -2.32 2.54
C ALA A 65 15.84 -2.45 1.90
N ASP A 66 15.97 -3.39 0.96
CA ASP A 66 17.20 -3.57 0.20
C ASP A 66 17.59 -2.29 -0.58
N LEU A 67 18.88 -2.12 -0.84
CA LEU A 67 19.35 -0.98 -1.64
C LEU A 67 18.81 -1.08 -3.06
N GLU A 68 18.50 0.07 -3.66
CA GLU A 68 18.14 0.11 -5.08
C GLU A 68 19.34 -0.31 -5.95
N PRO A 69 19.11 -0.98 -7.09
CA PRO A 69 20.15 -1.35 -8.02
C PRO A 69 21.07 -0.16 -8.34
N ASP A 70 22.37 -0.37 -8.27
CA ASP A 70 23.41 0.62 -8.55
C ASP A 70 23.38 1.88 -7.67
N LYS A 71 22.64 1.85 -6.55
CA LYS A 71 22.55 2.96 -5.59
C LYS A 71 23.03 2.55 -4.21
N LYS A 72 23.48 3.54 -3.45
CA LYS A 72 23.92 3.36 -2.04
C LYS A 72 22.79 3.57 -1.04
N ARG A 73 21.55 3.65 -1.51
CA ARG A 73 20.37 3.93 -0.68
C ARG A 73 19.19 3.10 -1.16
N ASN A 74 18.32 2.73 -0.23
CA ASN A 74 17.02 2.16 -0.52
C ASN A 74 16.01 3.24 -0.90
N LEU A 75 14.85 2.79 -1.37
CA LEU A 75 13.79 3.70 -1.84
C LEU A 75 13.24 4.60 -0.74
N TYR A 76 13.19 4.15 0.52
CA TYR A 76 12.77 4.95 1.68
C TYR A 76 13.61 6.24 1.84
N HIS A 77 14.92 6.15 1.61
CA HIS A 77 15.81 7.32 1.67
C HIS A 77 15.83 8.14 0.37
N ILE A 78 15.56 7.49 -0.77
CA ILE A 78 15.55 8.14 -2.09
C ILE A 78 14.31 9.02 -2.23
N CYS A 79 13.13 8.55 -1.84
CA CYS A 79 11.88 9.27 -2.04
C CYS A 79 11.86 10.63 -1.36
N LYS A 80 12.59 10.82 -0.25
CA LYS A 80 12.70 12.10 0.46
C LYS A 80 13.28 13.24 -0.39
N ASN A 81 13.94 12.93 -1.50
CA ASN A 81 14.44 13.93 -2.44
C ASN A 81 13.40 14.28 -3.54
N SER A 82 12.24 13.64 -3.51
CA SER A 82 11.15 13.83 -4.46
C SER A 82 10.00 14.59 -3.77
N LYS A 83 8.96 14.92 -4.54
CA LYS A 83 7.80 15.62 -4.02
C LYS A 83 7.03 14.75 -3.01
N GLU A 84 7.01 15.18 -1.75
CA GLU A 84 6.07 14.66 -0.76
C GLU A 84 4.66 15.19 -1.07
N LEU A 85 3.68 14.30 -1.02
CA LEU A 85 2.28 14.66 -1.17
C LEU A 85 1.70 14.95 0.23
N GLU A 86 1.07 16.10 0.35
CA GLU A 86 0.39 16.46 1.60
C GLU A 86 -0.83 15.57 1.81
N ILE A 87 -0.97 15.06 3.01
CA ILE A 87 -2.20 14.41 3.43
C ILE A 87 -3.12 15.50 3.91
N VAL A 88 -4.13 15.79 3.12
CA VAL A 88 -5.18 16.75 3.47
C VAL A 88 -6.09 16.06 4.50
N GLY A 89 -5.85 16.34 5.77
CA GLY A 89 -6.68 15.85 6.87
C GLY A 89 -7.96 16.64 7.05
N GLY A 90 -8.96 16.05 7.71
CA GLY A 90 -10.21 16.71 8.09
C GLY A 90 -11.38 16.51 7.12
N ALA A 91 -12.23 17.54 6.95
CA ALA A 91 -13.48 17.43 6.18
C ALA A 91 -13.31 17.11 4.68
N ASP A 92 -12.09 17.23 4.16
CA ASP A 92 -11.75 16.99 2.76
C ASP A 92 -11.18 15.59 2.50
N ILE A 93 -11.21 14.68 3.50
CA ILE A 93 -10.77 13.30 3.30
C ILE A 93 -11.69 12.64 2.27
N LYS A 94 -11.12 12.35 1.13
CA LYS A 94 -11.82 11.68 0.05
C LYS A 94 -12.04 10.23 0.43
N SER A 95 -13.31 9.84 0.52
CA SER A 95 -13.68 8.48 0.92
C SER A 95 -13.46 7.48 -0.22
N THR A 96 -12.73 6.41 0.05
CA THR A 96 -12.57 5.27 -0.87
C THR A 96 -13.60 4.17 -0.64
N ILE A 97 -14.66 4.43 0.13
CA ILE A 97 -15.68 3.42 0.48
C ILE A 97 -16.36 2.79 -0.75
N ASN A 98 -16.53 3.56 -1.83
CA ASN A 98 -17.11 3.09 -3.08
C ASN A 98 -16.12 2.35 -3.98
N TYR A 99 -14.82 2.41 -3.66
CA TYR A 99 -13.76 1.74 -4.41
C TYR A 99 -13.42 0.43 -3.71
N GLN A 100 -14.32 -0.55 -3.83
CA GLN A 100 -14.23 -1.82 -3.10
C GLN A 100 -13.12 -2.74 -3.59
N TYR A 101 -12.63 -2.52 -4.81
CA TYR A 101 -11.69 -3.43 -5.46
C TYR A 101 -10.31 -2.79 -5.56
N LEU A 102 -9.33 -3.41 -4.90
CA LEU A 102 -7.91 -3.10 -5.13
C LEU A 102 -7.44 -4.02 -6.25
N VAL A 103 -6.92 -3.44 -7.34
CA VAL A 103 -6.61 -4.16 -8.58
C VAL A 103 -5.13 -4.10 -8.87
N ASN A 104 -4.54 -5.28 -9.14
CA ASN A 104 -3.18 -5.42 -9.64
C ASN A 104 -3.22 -5.73 -11.15
N HIS A 105 -2.78 -4.77 -11.96
CA HIS A 105 -2.77 -4.87 -13.41
C HIS A 105 -1.59 -5.69 -13.94
N THR A 106 -0.51 -5.83 -13.17
CA THR A 106 0.68 -6.62 -13.55
C THR A 106 0.38 -8.10 -13.50
N THR A 107 -0.21 -8.57 -12.39
CA THR A 107 -0.53 -10.00 -12.19
C THR A 107 -1.96 -10.36 -12.62
N ARG A 108 -2.79 -9.36 -13.01
CA ARG A 108 -4.21 -9.51 -13.32
C ARG A 108 -5.01 -10.15 -12.18
N GLN A 109 -4.80 -9.62 -10.99
CA GLN A 109 -5.49 -10.03 -9.77
C GLN A 109 -6.25 -8.85 -9.16
N PHE A 110 -7.23 -9.13 -8.31
CA PHE A 110 -7.87 -8.11 -7.49
C PHE A 110 -8.24 -8.64 -6.11
N VAL A 111 -8.32 -7.75 -5.13
CA VAL A 111 -8.88 -8.03 -3.81
C VAL A 111 -10.20 -7.30 -3.67
N ASN A 112 -11.25 -8.02 -3.24
CA ASN A 112 -12.50 -7.40 -2.82
C ASN A 112 -12.42 -7.05 -1.33
N LYS A 113 -12.24 -5.78 -1.01
CA LYS A 113 -12.09 -5.31 0.37
C LYS A 113 -13.32 -5.59 1.26
N SER A 114 -14.51 -5.73 0.68
CA SER A 114 -15.70 -6.06 1.45
C SER A 114 -15.69 -7.49 2.04
N LYS A 115 -14.90 -8.38 1.46
CA LYS A 115 -14.75 -9.78 1.89
C LYS A 115 -13.64 -9.99 2.92
N ILE A 116 -12.84 -8.96 3.23
CA ILE A 116 -11.75 -9.08 4.21
C ILE A 116 -12.34 -9.31 5.59
N PRO A 117 -11.91 -10.37 6.29
CA PRO A 117 -12.41 -10.67 7.62
C PRO A 117 -11.95 -9.62 8.64
N LYS A 118 -12.67 -9.52 9.73
CA LYS A 118 -12.28 -8.71 10.89
C LYS A 118 -11.27 -9.46 11.73
N ASP A 119 -10.31 -8.73 12.29
CA ASP A 119 -9.41 -9.24 13.32
C ASP A 119 -10.10 -9.35 14.70
N SER A 120 -9.34 -9.71 15.74
CA SER A 120 -9.82 -9.82 17.12
C SER A 120 -10.38 -8.51 17.68
N ASP A 121 -9.90 -7.37 17.21
CA ASP A 121 -10.32 -6.04 17.62
C ASP A 121 -11.51 -5.49 16.80
N GLY A 122 -12.00 -6.30 15.86
CA GLY A 122 -13.11 -5.94 14.97
C GLY A 122 -12.72 -5.07 13.80
N LEU A 123 -11.42 -4.87 13.57
CA LEU A 123 -10.86 -4.11 12.47
C LEU A 123 -10.63 -4.99 11.24
N ARG A 124 -10.56 -4.38 10.06
CA ARG A 124 -10.17 -5.05 8.82
C ARG A 124 -8.83 -4.53 8.36
N ILE A 125 -7.89 -5.44 8.15
CA ILE A 125 -6.57 -5.08 7.63
C ILE A 125 -6.71 -4.62 6.18
N HIS A 126 -6.12 -3.47 5.84
CA HIS A 126 -6.14 -2.96 4.48
C HIS A 126 -5.09 -3.68 3.62
N PRO A 127 -5.47 -4.25 2.45
CA PRO A 127 -4.56 -5.06 1.64
C PRO A 127 -3.41 -4.25 1.02
N LEU A 128 -3.62 -2.98 0.71
CA LEU A 128 -2.66 -2.17 -0.04
C LEU A 128 -1.27 -2.10 0.63
N PRO A 129 -1.13 -1.68 1.90
CA PRO A 129 0.19 -1.62 2.52
C PRO A 129 0.88 -2.99 2.61
N LEU A 130 0.14 -4.03 2.98
CA LEU A 130 0.72 -5.36 3.19
C LEU A 130 1.12 -6.04 1.88
N LEU A 131 0.29 -5.95 0.84
CA LEU A 131 0.59 -6.54 -0.45
C LEU A 131 1.75 -5.84 -1.15
N THR A 132 1.96 -4.54 -0.91
CA THR A 132 2.97 -3.74 -1.63
C THR A 132 4.20 -3.40 -0.79
N CYS A 133 4.35 -3.94 0.44
CA CYS A 133 5.48 -3.58 1.29
C CYS A 133 6.80 -4.21 0.83
N GLU A 134 7.87 -3.45 0.99
CA GLU A 134 9.25 -3.90 0.88
C GLU A 134 9.97 -3.61 2.19
N GLY A 135 10.57 -4.64 2.78
CA GLY A 135 11.31 -4.56 4.03
C GLY A 135 12.59 -5.40 3.98
N ASN A 136 13.09 -5.79 5.13
CA ASN A 136 14.31 -6.57 5.29
C ASN A 136 14.13 -8.08 5.06
N LYS A 137 13.36 -8.50 4.07
CA LYS A 137 12.97 -9.91 3.78
C LYS A 137 12.10 -10.57 4.85
N ARG A 138 11.61 -9.81 5.83
CA ARG A 138 10.77 -10.30 6.93
C ARG A 138 9.31 -9.86 6.79
N GLY A 139 8.87 -9.57 5.57
CA GLY A 139 7.48 -9.26 5.27
C GLY A 139 6.92 -8.07 6.04
N GLY A 140 7.67 -6.96 6.09
CA GLY A 140 7.13 -5.74 6.66
C GLY A 140 7.42 -5.49 8.15
N GLY A 141 8.48 -6.07 8.69
CA GLY A 141 9.06 -5.69 9.99
C GLY A 141 8.23 -5.97 11.23
N ASP A 142 7.05 -5.39 11.33
CA ASP A 142 6.13 -5.53 12.47
C ASP A 142 5.01 -6.56 12.20
N PHE A 143 4.94 -7.11 11.00
CA PHE A 143 4.00 -8.17 10.71
C PHE A 143 4.67 -9.52 10.99
N TYR A 144 4.13 -10.24 11.95
CA TYR A 144 4.65 -11.53 12.39
C TYR A 144 3.95 -12.73 11.73
N GLY A 145 2.87 -12.49 11.00
CA GLY A 145 2.14 -13.53 10.27
C GLY A 145 2.97 -14.12 9.12
N GLY A 146 2.89 -15.44 8.94
CA GLY A 146 3.65 -16.19 7.94
C GLY A 146 3.10 -16.13 6.50
N SER A 147 2.30 -15.14 6.15
CA SER A 147 1.63 -15.06 4.85
C SER A 147 2.59 -14.78 3.71
N THR A 148 2.53 -15.60 2.64
CA THR A 148 3.24 -15.37 1.37
C THR A 148 2.69 -14.18 0.58
N LEU A 149 1.56 -13.61 1.01
CA LEU A 149 0.94 -12.44 0.38
C LEU A 149 1.71 -11.15 0.67
N ILE A 150 2.42 -11.10 1.80
CA ILE A 150 3.14 -9.89 2.22
C ILE A 150 4.21 -9.52 1.20
N GLY A 151 4.08 -8.29 0.64
CA GLY A 151 4.99 -7.78 -0.40
C GLY A 151 4.83 -8.41 -1.77
N SER A 152 3.83 -9.28 -1.99
CA SER A 152 3.66 -10.01 -3.26
C SER A 152 3.28 -9.10 -4.44
N TRP A 153 2.79 -7.88 -4.19
CA TRP A 153 2.44 -6.88 -5.19
C TRP A 153 3.38 -5.66 -5.18
N ALA A 154 4.49 -5.74 -4.48
CA ALA A 154 5.45 -4.63 -4.41
C ALA A 154 5.91 -4.23 -5.82
N ARG A 155 5.82 -2.93 -6.13
CA ARG A 155 6.16 -2.31 -7.43
C ARG A 155 5.25 -2.70 -8.61
N ASP A 156 4.19 -3.44 -8.37
CA ASP A 156 3.20 -3.72 -9.39
C ASP A 156 2.31 -2.50 -9.67
N VAL A 157 1.68 -2.49 -10.84
CA VAL A 157 0.74 -1.45 -11.28
C VAL A 157 -0.59 -1.66 -10.58
N ILE A 158 -0.99 -0.72 -9.74
CA ILE A 158 -2.15 -0.83 -8.85
C ILE A 158 -3.18 0.26 -9.18
N SER A 159 -4.46 -0.10 -9.04
CA SER A 159 -5.56 0.87 -8.99
C SER A 159 -6.61 0.48 -7.96
N ALA A 160 -7.44 1.44 -7.58
CA ALA A 160 -8.64 1.22 -6.78
C ALA A 160 -9.88 1.46 -7.66
N GLU A 161 -10.79 0.48 -7.73
CA GLU A 161 -11.89 0.46 -8.69
C GLU A 161 -13.24 0.22 -7.98
N LYS A 162 -14.34 0.70 -8.62
CA LYS A 162 -15.72 0.52 -8.13
C LYS A 162 -16.29 -0.87 -8.46
N SER A 163 -15.73 -1.54 -9.47
CA SER A 163 -16.16 -2.85 -9.93
C SER A 163 -14.98 -3.78 -10.16
N ALA A 164 -15.21 -5.07 -10.04
CA ALA A 164 -14.22 -6.08 -10.37
C ALA A 164 -13.88 -6.03 -11.86
N PRO A 165 -12.59 -6.02 -12.24
CA PRO A 165 -12.19 -6.03 -13.64
C PRO A 165 -12.47 -7.38 -14.28
N GLU A 166 -13.00 -7.34 -15.50
CA GLU A 166 -13.28 -8.57 -16.26
C GLU A 166 -12.00 -9.33 -16.61
N GLY A 167 -12.01 -10.64 -16.47
CA GLY A 167 -10.89 -11.52 -16.79
C GLY A 167 -9.72 -11.47 -15.81
N PHE A 168 -9.89 -10.85 -14.63
CA PHE A 168 -8.92 -10.89 -13.54
C PHE A 168 -9.33 -11.94 -12.50
N THR A 169 -8.37 -12.44 -11.75
CA THR A 169 -8.59 -13.45 -10.70
C THR A 169 -8.71 -12.79 -9.32
N GLU A 170 -9.73 -13.16 -8.57
CA GLU A 170 -9.86 -12.69 -7.17
C GLU A 170 -8.80 -13.36 -6.29
N LEU A 171 -8.04 -12.54 -5.58
CA LEU A 171 -7.10 -12.96 -4.55
C LEU A 171 -7.81 -12.92 -3.19
N ALA A 172 -7.91 -14.07 -2.54
CA ALA A 172 -8.37 -14.12 -1.16
C ALA A 172 -7.29 -13.51 -0.25
N PHE A 173 -7.62 -12.39 0.40
CA PHE A 173 -6.72 -11.71 1.30
C PHE A 173 -7.13 -11.98 2.74
N ASP A 174 -6.39 -12.85 3.40
CA ASP A 174 -6.47 -13.12 4.84
C ASP A 174 -5.05 -13.29 5.38
N VAL A 175 -4.63 -12.36 6.21
CA VAL A 175 -3.28 -12.31 6.79
C VAL A 175 -3.30 -12.32 8.32
N ARG A 176 -4.44 -12.69 8.89
CA ARG A 176 -4.56 -12.83 10.35
C ARG A 176 -3.66 -13.94 10.85
N GLU A 177 -3.10 -13.72 12.04
CA GLU A 177 -2.47 -14.82 12.80
C GLU A 177 -3.56 -15.77 13.31
N ASP A 178 -3.33 -17.07 13.16
CA ASP A 178 -4.16 -18.12 13.75
C ASP A 178 -3.88 -18.26 15.26
#